data_4507525751efba3f3fb6422ba7360a39
#
_entry.id   4507525751efba3f3fb6422ba7360a39
#
_cell.length_a   1.000
_cell.length_b   1.000
_cell.length_c   1.000
_cell.angle_alpha   90.00
_cell.angle_beta   90.00
_cell.angle_gamma   90.00
#
_symmetry.space_group_name_H-M   'P 1'
#
loop_
_entity.id
_entity.type
_entity.pdbx_description
1 polymer ?
#
loop_
_entity_poly.entity_id
_entity_poly.type
_entity_poly.pdbx_seq_one_letter_code
_entity_poly.pdbx_strand_id
1 'polypeptide(L)'
;VCTLKGDAYYIQNGDCWMKVYQVKMKNYKRVPIPVTLYRLMQVYLKKHPTKKEAYIFRNRKGGAFSKSTFMGQMKKYCSQIGIQNGEYIFKSHDYRHTVATNFYEHGVSIQSIRDYLGHTFEEMTMQYIDYMPRKIAKENDAYFEEEENSLLACMQKGEKHG
;
A
#
# COMPACT_ATOMS: atom_id res chain seq x y z
N VAL A 1 -10.95 -0.59 -7.39
CA VAL A 1 -11.30 0.82 -7.64
C VAL A 1 -12.40 0.91 -8.69
N CYS A 2 -12.21 0.33 -9.88
CA CYS A 2 -13.14 0.48 -11.00
C CYS A 2 -14.59 0.02 -10.74
N THR A 3 -14.80 -0.86 -9.77
CA THR A 3 -16.12 -1.45 -9.44
C THR A 3 -16.74 -0.90 -8.16
N LEU A 4 -16.20 0.19 -7.60
CA LEU A 4 -16.76 0.85 -6.42
C LEU A 4 -18.10 1.49 -6.74
N LYS A 5 -19.09 1.25 -5.89
CA LYS A 5 -20.44 1.79 -6.02
C LYS A 5 -20.66 2.99 -5.10
N GLY A 6 -21.71 3.74 -5.30
CA GLY A 6 -22.01 4.98 -4.58
C GLY A 6 -22.15 4.81 -3.06
N ASP A 7 -22.45 3.60 -2.57
CA ASP A 7 -22.52 3.23 -1.16
C ASP A 7 -21.22 2.61 -0.61
N ALA A 8 -20.13 2.69 -1.37
CA ALA A 8 -18.87 2.03 -0.98
C ALA A 8 -18.22 2.66 0.25
N TYR A 9 -18.39 3.96 0.48
CA TYR A 9 -17.77 4.69 1.57
C TYR A 9 -18.78 5.05 2.65
N TYR A 10 -18.55 4.65 3.89
CA TYR A 10 -19.48 4.88 5.00
C TYR A 10 -18.74 4.99 6.34
N ILE A 11 -19.45 5.49 7.36
CA ILE A 11 -18.99 5.53 8.75
C ILE A 11 -19.78 4.48 9.54
N GLN A 12 -19.10 3.71 10.36
CA GLN A 12 -19.68 2.77 11.31
C GLN A 12 -18.89 2.82 12.61
N ASN A 13 -19.59 3.03 13.74
CA ASN A 13 -19.01 3.12 15.08
C ASN A 13 -17.88 4.18 15.20
N GLY A 14 -17.99 5.29 14.46
CA GLY A 14 -16.97 6.36 14.46
C GLY A 14 -15.82 6.14 13.47
N ASP A 15 -15.67 4.94 12.91
CA ASP A 15 -14.62 4.60 11.97
C ASP A 15 -15.08 4.72 10.51
N CYS A 16 -14.14 5.06 9.64
CA CYS A 16 -14.39 5.16 8.20
C CYS A 16 -14.07 3.85 7.49
N TRP A 17 -15.00 3.38 6.68
CA TRP A 17 -14.93 2.09 5.99
C TRP A 17 -15.15 2.22 4.50
N MET A 18 -14.56 1.28 3.76
CA MET A 18 -14.82 1.07 2.35
C MET A 18 -15.27 -0.36 2.09
N LYS A 19 -16.42 -0.53 1.41
CA LYS A 19 -16.96 -1.80 0.95
C LYS A 19 -16.47 -2.10 -0.46
N VAL A 20 -15.75 -3.19 -0.64
CA VAL A 20 -15.15 -3.59 -1.92
C VAL A 20 -15.66 -4.96 -2.34
N TYR A 21 -16.13 -5.10 -3.58
CA TYR A 21 -16.47 -6.40 -4.13
C TYR A 21 -15.21 -7.10 -4.66
N GLN A 22 -14.93 -8.27 -4.10
CA GLN A 22 -13.82 -9.13 -4.53
C GLN A 22 -14.30 -10.11 -5.60
N VAL A 23 -13.96 -9.84 -6.86
CA VAL A 23 -14.44 -10.62 -8.01
C VAL A 23 -14.04 -12.10 -7.93
N LYS A 24 -12.81 -12.39 -7.52
CA LYS A 24 -12.31 -13.77 -7.40
C LYS A 24 -13.05 -14.58 -6.30
N MET A 25 -13.36 -13.94 -5.18
CA MET A 25 -14.00 -14.56 -4.03
C MET A 25 -15.53 -14.44 -4.07
N LYS A 26 -16.06 -13.71 -5.05
CA LYS A 26 -17.51 -13.43 -5.22
C LYS A 26 -18.22 -12.91 -3.95
N ASN A 27 -17.48 -12.15 -3.12
CA ASN A 27 -17.99 -11.58 -1.88
C ASN A 27 -17.61 -10.11 -1.70
N TYR A 28 -18.22 -9.46 -0.72
CA TYR A 28 -17.84 -8.12 -0.29
C TYR A 28 -16.84 -8.17 0.87
N LYS A 29 -15.77 -7.39 0.77
CA LYS A 29 -14.84 -7.14 1.87
C LYS A 29 -15.03 -5.71 2.37
N ARG A 30 -14.99 -5.53 3.69
CA ARG A 30 -14.92 -4.23 4.34
C ARG A 30 -13.47 -3.93 4.70
N VAL A 31 -13.01 -2.73 4.38
CA VAL A 31 -11.63 -2.30 4.62
C VAL A 31 -11.70 -0.98 5.38
N PRO A 32 -11.01 -0.86 6.54
CA PRO A 32 -10.88 0.43 7.20
C PRO A 32 -10.07 1.38 6.32
N ILE A 33 -10.47 2.64 6.30
CA ILE A 33 -9.80 3.67 5.50
C ILE A 33 -9.50 4.90 6.35
N PRO A 34 -8.44 5.66 6.02
CA PRO A 34 -8.16 6.92 6.70
C PRO A 34 -9.29 7.92 6.52
N VAL A 35 -9.54 8.73 7.55
CA VAL A 35 -10.54 9.82 7.53
C VAL A 35 -10.29 10.79 6.37
N THR A 36 -9.02 11.04 6.05
CA THR A 36 -8.63 11.89 4.91
C THR A 36 -9.17 11.37 3.59
N LEU A 37 -9.03 10.06 3.34
CA LEU A 37 -9.57 9.44 2.13
C LEU A 37 -11.10 9.51 2.10
N TYR A 38 -11.75 9.24 3.23
CA TYR A 38 -13.21 9.38 3.34
C TYR A 38 -13.67 10.80 2.98
N ARG A 39 -13.04 11.82 3.55
CA ARG A 39 -13.36 13.24 3.26
C ARG A 39 -13.17 13.59 1.79
N LEU A 40 -12.06 13.17 1.18
CA LEU A 40 -11.81 13.37 -0.25
C LEU A 40 -12.91 12.75 -1.11
N MET A 41 -13.33 11.53 -0.77
CA MET A 41 -14.42 10.85 -1.49
C MET A 41 -15.76 11.55 -1.30
N GLN A 42 -16.06 12.11 -0.11
CA GLN A 42 -17.27 12.91 0.09
C GLN A 42 -17.27 14.17 -0.78
N VAL A 43 -16.14 14.87 -0.90
CA VAL A 43 -15.99 16.03 -1.80
C VAL A 43 -16.19 15.62 -3.26
N TYR A 44 -15.58 14.50 -3.66
CA TYR A 44 -15.75 13.97 -5.02
C TYR A 44 -17.21 13.63 -5.32
N LEU A 45 -17.90 12.92 -4.41
CA LEU A 45 -19.30 12.50 -4.59
C LEU A 45 -20.29 13.69 -4.59
N LYS A 46 -19.96 14.80 -3.89
CA LYS A 46 -20.73 16.04 -4.00
C LYS A 46 -20.65 16.64 -5.42
N LYS A 47 -19.45 16.60 -6.03
CA LYS A 47 -19.26 17.09 -7.42
C LYS A 47 -19.81 16.12 -8.47
N HIS A 48 -19.81 14.83 -8.15
CA HIS A 48 -20.26 13.74 -9.03
C HIS A 48 -21.33 12.89 -8.34
N PRO A 49 -22.57 13.39 -8.19
CA PRO A 49 -23.63 12.66 -7.49
C PRO A 49 -23.80 11.26 -8.08
N THR A 50 -23.74 10.26 -7.22
CA THR A 50 -23.76 8.85 -7.63
C THR A 50 -24.80 8.10 -6.82
N LYS A 51 -25.76 7.44 -7.49
CA LYS A 51 -26.75 6.58 -6.85
C LYS A 51 -26.04 5.39 -6.17
N LYS A 52 -26.63 4.85 -5.11
CA LYS A 52 -26.06 3.72 -4.34
C LYS A 52 -25.60 2.55 -5.21
N GLU A 53 -26.40 2.19 -6.21
CA GLU A 53 -26.16 1.06 -7.09
C GLU A 53 -25.26 1.40 -8.30
N ALA A 54 -25.01 2.68 -8.55
CA ALA A 54 -24.21 3.12 -9.69
C ALA A 54 -22.70 3.08 -9.34
N TYR A 55 -21.88 2.90 -10.35
CA TYR A 55 -20.42 2.98 -10.18
C TYR A 55 -19.97 4.41 -9.92
N ILE A 56 -19.05 4.61 -8.98
CA ILE A 56 -18.45 5.93 -8.70
C ILE A 56 -17.64 6.38 -9.92
N PHE A 57 -16.78 5.49 -10.42
CA PHE A 57 -15.95 5.75 -11.60
C PHE A 57 -16.61 5.09 -12.81
N ARG A 58 -17.23 5.92 -13.66
CA ARG A 58 -18.06 5.49 -14.78
C ARG A 58 -17.36 5.73 -16.11
N ASN A 59 -17.56 4.81 -17.05
CA ASN A 59 -17.25 5.05 -18.45
C ASN A 59 -18.34 5.95 -19.09
N ARG A 60 -18.14 6.34 -20.35
CA ARG A 60 -19.10 7.21 -21.08
C ARG A 60 -20.52 6.61 -21.20
N LYS A 61 -20.63 5.27 -21.11
CA LYS A 61 -21.91 4.55 -21.18
C LYS A 61 -22.55 4.31 -19.81
N GLY A 62 -21.99 4.86 -18.71
CA GLY A 62 -22.47 4.70 -17.34
C GLY A 62 -22.07 3.39 -16.66
N GLY A 63 -21.38 2.49 -17.35
CA GLY A 63 -20.85 1.25 -16.77
C GLY A 63 -19.55 1.48 -15.98
N ALA A 64 -19.03 0.42 -15.38
CA ALA A 64 -17.78 0.47 -14.66
C ALA A 64 -16.61 0.94 -15.53
N PHE A 65 -15.72 1.72 -14.97
CA PHE A 65 -14.47 2.08 -15.64
C PHE A 65 -13.60 0.85 -15.87
N SER A 66 -13.07 0.65 -17.08
CA SER A 66 -12.31 -0.56 -17.37
C SER A 66 -10.92 -0.53 -16.73
N LYS A 67 -10.43 -1.72 -16.34
CA LYS A 67 -9.06 -1.87 -15.80
C LYS A 67 -8.02 -1.40 -16.81
N SER A 68 -8.16 -1.75 -18.09
CA SER A 68 -7.22 -1.37 -19.15
C SER A 68 -7.18 0.14 -19.35
N THR A 69 -8.34 0.81 -19.36
CA THR A 69 -8.43 2.27 -19.46
C THR A 69 -7.78 2.94 -18.25
N PHE A 70 -8.04 2.44 -17.05
CA PHE A 70 -7.40 2.95 -15.82
C PHE A 70 -5.88 2.82 -15.90
N MET A 71 -5.36 1.65 -16.26
CA MET A 71 -3.92 1.41 -16.39
C MET A 71 -3.30 2.32 -17.45
N GLY A 72 -3.97 2.53 -18.59
CA GLY A 72 -3.50 3.43 -19.64
C GLY A 72 -3.44 4.90 -19.17
N GLN A 73 -4.46 5.36 -18.43
CA GLN A 73 -4.45 6.71 -17.88
C GLN A 73 -3.37 6.90 -16.81
N MET A 74 -3.15 5.90 -15.94
CA MET A 74 -2.10 5.97 -14.93
C MET A 74 -0.71 6.00 -15.55
N LYS A 75 -0.46 5.21 -16.60
CA LYS A 75 0.80 5.27 -17.37
C LYS A 75 1.02 6.66 -17.96
N LYS A 76 0.00 7.21 -18.60
CA LYS A 76 0.06 8.58 -19.16
C LYS A 76 0.33 9.62 -18.08
N TYR A 77 -0.33 9.52 -16.94
CA TYR A 77 -0.13 10.42 -15.81
C TYR A 77 1.30 10.33 -15.27
N CYS A 78 1.81 9.12 -15.02
CA CYS A 78 3.20 8.92 -14.58
C CYS A 78 4.22 9.52 -15.55
N SER A 79 3.99 9.36 -16.86
CA SER A 79 4.84 9.98 -17.89
C SER A 79 4.80 11.51 -17.82
N GLN A 80 3.60 12.10 -17.62
CA GLN A 80 3.43 13.56 -17.53
C GLN A 80 4.14 14.19 -16.32
N ILE A 81 4.22 13.48 -15.20
CA ILE A 81 4.88 13.95 -13.98
C ILE A 81 6.35 13.49 -13.87
N GLY A 82 6.90 12.91 -14.93
CA GLY A 82 8.32 12.53 -14.99
C GLY A 82 8.73 11.28 -14.23
N ILE A 83 7.76 10.47 -13.74
CA ILE A 83 8.07 9.20 -13.04
C ILE A 83 8.53 8.11 -14.02
N GLN A 84 8.17 8.22 -15.30
CA GLN A 84 8.56 7.26 -16.35
C GLN A 84 9.70 7.82 -17.20
N ASN A 85 10.93 7.53 -16.83
CA ASN A 85 12.12 7.84 -17.65
C ASN A 85 12.55 6.62 -18.51
N GLY A 86 11.61 5.86 -19.05
CA GLY A 86 11.88 4.66 -19.84
C GLY A 86 12.13 3.35 -19.07
N GLU A 87 12.48 3.44 -17.79
CA GLU A 87 12.78 2.27 -16.95
C GLU A 87 11.60 1.77 -16.14
N TYR A 88 10.72 2.67 -15.66
CA TYR A 88 9.56 2.28 -14.85
C TYR A 88 8.27 2.29 -15.65
N ILE A 89 7.53 1.18 -15.61
CA ILE A 89 6.18 1.07 -16.14
C ILE A 89 5.21 0.90 -14.96
N PHE A 90 4.20 1.79 -14.86
CA PHE A 90 3.18 1.73 -13.84
C PHE A 90 2.53 0.34 -13.73
N LYS A 91 2.58 -0.25 -12.55
CA LYS A 91 1.92 -1.50 -12.19
C LYS A 91 1.08 -1.30 -10.94
N SER A 92 -0.19 -1.70 -10.96
CA SER A 92 -1.08 -1.56 -9.79
C SER A 92 -0.61 -2.38 -8.58
N HIS A 93 0.18 -3.42 -8.78
CA HIS A 93 0.77 -4.21 -7.70
C HIS A 93 1.84 -3.45 -6.91
N ASP A 94 2.50 -2.46 -7.50
CA ASP A 94 3.55 -1.68 -6.83
C ASP A 94 3.00 -0.89 -5.64
N TYR A 95 1.77 -0.38 -5.74
CA TYR A 95 1.09 0.21 -4.57
C TYR A 95 0.89 -0.78 -3.43
N ARG A 96 0.58 -2.01 -3.75
CA ARG A 96 0.38 -3.07 -2.77
C ARG A 96 1.69 -3.44 -2.09
N HIS A 97 2.78 -3.51 -2.84
CA HIS A 97 4.12 -3.70 -2.30
C HIS A 97 4.52 -2.55 -1.38
N THR A 98 4.34 -1.31 -1.81
CA THR A 98 4.66 -0.13 -1.02
C THR A 98 3.89 -0.11 0.30
N VAL A 99 2.57 -0.36 0.28
CA VAL A 99 1.76 -0.40 1.50
C VAL A 99 2.21 -1.50 2.45
N ALA A 100 2.50 -2.70 1.91
CA ALA A 100 2.96 -3.82 2.73
C ALA A 100 4.33 -3.53 3.36
N THR A 101 5.27 -2.96 2.60
CA THR A 101 6.59 -2.56 3.11
C THR A 101 6.45 -1.52 4.21
N ASN A 102 5.68 -0.46 3.97
CA ASN A 102 5.46 0.59 4.96
C ASN A 102 4.83 0.06 6.25
N PHE A 103 3.82 -0.82 6.15
CA PHE A 103 3.21 -1.43 7.34
C PHE A 103 4.21 -2.25 8.12
N TYR A 104 5.01 -3.03 7.42
CA TYR A 104 6.06 -3.84 8.04
C TYR A 104 7.11 -2.97 8.74
N GLU A 105 7.61 -1.93 8.08
CA GLU A 105 8.58 -0.98 8.66
C GLU A 105 8.05 -0.23 9.89
N HIS A 106 6.71 -0.10 10.00
CA HIS A 106 6.04 0.45 11.18
C HIS A 106 5.64 -0.63 12.22
N GLY A 107 6.19 -1.83 12.13
CA GLY A 107 6.01 -2.90 13.11
C GLY A 107 4.69 -3.65 13.03
N VAL A 108 3.92 -3.51 11.94
CA VAL A 108 2.69 -4.29 11.74
C VAL A 108 3.05 -5.74 11.42
N SER A 109 2.43 -6.70 12.11
CA SER A 109 2.70 -8.12 11.91
C SER A 109 2.38 -8.57 10.47
N ILE A 110 3.17 -9.52 9.96
CA ILE A 110 2.96 -10.09 8.61
C ILE A 110 1.54 -10.67 8.48
N GLN A 111 1.03 -11.32 9.52
CA GLN A 111 -0.33 -11.85 9.52
C GLN A 111 -1.37 -10.74 9.33
N SER A 112 -1.24 -9.63 10.06
CA SER A 112 -2.14 -8.48 9.92
C SER A 112 -2.05 -7.85 8.52
N ILE A 113 -0.85 -7.76 7.95
CA ILE A 113 -0.65 -7.28 6.58
C ILE A 113 -1.33 -8.20 5.57
N ARG A 114 -1.20 -9.52 5.71
CA ARG A 114 -1.89 -10.52 4.88
C ARG A 114 -3.41 -10.36 4.95
N ASP A 115 -3.95 -10.24 6.16
CA ASP A 115 -5.38 -10.11 6.38
C ASP A 115 -5.92 -8.80 5.81
N TYR A 116 -5.18 -7.72 5.94
CA TYR A 116 -5.52 -6.41 5.36
C TYR A 116 -5.53 -6.45 3.83
N LEU A 117 -4.48 -6.97 3.21
CA LEU A 117 -4.33 -7.00 1.75
C LEU A 117 -5.12 -8.13 1.07
N GLY A 118 -5.57 -9.13 1.82
CA GLY A 118 -6.37 -10.29 1.34
C GLY A 118 -5.53 -11.47 0.87
N HIS A 119 -6.16 -12.65 0.86
CA HIS A 119 -5.52 -13.96 0.65
C HIS A 119 -4.82 -14.19 -0.71
N THR A 120 -4.93 -13.30 -1.68
CA THR A 120 -4.17 -13.36 -2.95
C THR A 120 -2.68 -13.01 -2.79
N PHE A 121 -2.19 -13.01 -1.56
CA PHE A 121 -0.89 -12.51 -1.16
C PHE A 121 0.19 -13.59 -1.04
N GLU A 122 -0.10 -14.84 -1.43
CA GLU A 122 0.88 -15.93 -1.28
C GLU A 122 2.18 -15.66 -2.05
N GLU A 123 2.12 -15.21 -3.30
CA GLU A 123 3.32 -14.90 -4.08
C GLU A 123 4.12 -13.71 -3.50
N MET A 124 3.43 -12.72 -2.97
CA MET A 124 4.10 -11.57 -2.34
C MET A 124 4.61 -11.88 -0.94
N THR A 125 3.96 -12.80 -0.20
CA THR A 125 4.45 -13.27 1.10
C THR A 125 5.75 -14.03 0.94
N MET A 126 5.91 -14.81 -0.11
CA MET A 126 7.17 -15.51 -0.41
C MET A 126 8.31 -14.53 -0.72
N GLN A 127 8.06 -13.48 -1.51
CA GLN A 127 9.06 -12.42 -1.75
C GLN A 127 9.44 -11.66 -0.48
N TYR A 128 8.50 -11.48 0.46
CA TYR A 128 8.76 -10.88 1.77
C TYR A 128 9.55 -11.81 2.69
N ILE A 129 9.28 -13.10 2.67
CA ILE A 129 10.04 -14.11 3.43
C ILE A 129 11.49 -14.12 2.95
N ASP A 130 11.76 -13.92 1.66
CA ASP A 130 13.13 -13.82 1.12
C ASP A 130 13.81 -12.46 1.38
N TYR A 131 13.03 -11.38 1.44
CA TYR A 131 13.54 -10.03 1.72
C TYR A 131 13.88 -9.82 3.19
N MET A 132 13.07 -10.37 4.10
CA MET A 132 13.20 -10.23 5.54
C MET A 132 14.55 -10.67 6.11
N PRO A 133 15.06 -11.90 5.80
CA PRO A 133 16.35 -12.32 6.30
C PRO A 133 17.49 -11.41 5.84
N ARG A 134 17.42 -10.88 4.62
CA ARG A 134 18.43 -9.97 4.06
C ARG A 134 18.42 -8.60 4.72
N LYS A 135 17.23 -8.09 5.08
CA LYS A 135 17.09 -6.81 5.79
C LYS A 135 17.57 -6.94 7.22
N ILE A 136 17.16 -8.00 7.92
CA ILE A 136 17.60 -8.30 9.29
C ILE A 136 19.13 -8.52 9.33
N ALA A 137 19.69 -9.22 8.35
CA ALA A 137 21.14 -9.39 8.27
C ALA A 137 21.84 -8.04 8.11
N LYS A 138 21.40 -7.17 7.20
CA LYS A 138 21.97 -5.82 7.02
C LYS A 138 21.85 -4.94 8.26
N GLU A 139 20.69 -4.97 8.93
CA GLU A 139 20.47 -4.20 10.17
C GLU A 139 21.35 -4.75 11.32
N ASN A 140 21.50 -6.06 11.40
CA ASN A 140 22.41 -6.68 12.37
C ASN A 140 23.88 -6.38 12.06
N ASP A 141 24.29 -6.45 10.80
CA ASP A 141 25.66 -6.11 10.41
C ASP A 141 26.00 -4.66 10.78
N ALA A 142 25.10 -3.71 10.49
CA ALA A 142 25.28 -2.30 10.87
C ALA A 142 25.33 -2.11 12.40
N TYR A 143 24.50 -2.83 13.17
CA TYR A 143 24.50 -2.79 14.63
C TYR A 143 25.81 -3.34 15.20
N PHE A 144 26.31 -4.47 14.70
CA PHE A 144 27.56 -5.07 15.16
C PHE A 144 28.78 -4.24 14.77
N GLU A 145 28.78 -3.58 13.59
CA GLU A 145 29.83 -2.64 13.20
C GLU A 145 29.88 -1.42 14.13
N GLU A 146 28.72 -0.88 14.55
CA GLU A 146 28.66 0.22 15.53
C GLU A 146 29.17 -0.21 16.90
N GLU A 147 28.82 -1.41 17.38
CA GLU A 147 29.33 -1.94 18.65
C GLU A 147 30.83 -2.20 18.60
N GLU A 148 31.36 -2.79 17.53
CA GLU A 148 32.77 -3.04 17.33
C GLU A 148 33.60 -1.74 17.33
N ASN A 149 33.13 -0.73 16.61
CA ASN A 149 33.76 0.60 16.58
C ASN A 149 33.73 1.26 17.96
N SER A 150 32.64 1.13 18.72
CA SER A 150 32.52 1.63 20.08
C SER A 150 33.51 0.95 21.06
N LEU A 151 33.66 -0.38 20.98
CA LEU A 151 34.58 -1.14 21.77
C LEU A 151 36.06 -0.80 21.45
N LEU A 152 36.39 -0.68 20.17
CA LEU A 152 37.70 -0.27 19.71
C LEU A 152 38.06 1.15 20.19
N ALA A 153 37.13 2.08 20.16
CA ALA A 153 37.31 3.43 20.67
C ALA A 153 37.52 3.46 22.19
N CYS A 154 36.85 2.58 22.95
CA CYS A 154 37.07 2.42 24.40
C CYS A 154 38.44 1.83 24.72
N MET A 155 38.91 0.81 23.98
CA MET A 155 40.22 0.19 24.16
C MET A 155 41.36 1.19 23.88
N GLN A 156 41.28 1.99 22.82
CA GLN A 156 42.24 3.04 22.48
C GLN A 156 42.34 4.18 23.52
N LYS A 157 41.25 4.44 24.26
CA LYS A 157 41.26 5.42 25.36
C LYS A 157 41.87 4.85 26.62
N GLY A 158 41.78 3.55 26.84
CA GLY A 158 42.39 2.85 27.99
C GLY A 158 43.93 2.79 27.92
N GLU A 159 44.52 2.72 26.72
CA GLU A 159 45.99 2.67 26.54
C GLU A 159 46.68 4.03 26.71
N LYS A 160 45.95 5.15 26.79
CA LYS A 160 46.54 6.49 27.00
C LYS A 160 46.63 6.90 28.47
N HIS A 161 46.23 6.03 29.40
CA HIS A 161 46.27 6.28 30.86
C HIS A 161 47.02 5.18 31.62
N GLY A 162 47.89 4.43 30.96
CA GLY A 162 48.81 3.46 31.56
C GLY A 162 50.24 3.98 31.57
#